data_5e8b0134e5d2a076690e0eac69795615
#
_entry.id   5e8b0134e5d2a076690e0eac69795615
#
_cell.length_a   1.000
_cell.length_b   1.000
_cell.length_c   1.000
_cell.angle_alpha   90.00
_cell.angle_beta   90.00
_cell.angle_gamma   90.00
#
_symmetry.space_group_name_H-M   'P 1'
#
loop_
_entity.id
_entity.type
_entity.pdbx_description
1 polymer ?
#
loop_
_entity_poly.entity_id
_entity_poly.type
_entity_poly.pdbx_seq_one_letter_code
_entity_poly.pdbx_strand_id
1 'polypeptide(L)'
;LAAPHVSLFIASQHPRYASTASPILIEKELSTVGDRGVWYGMVDLPRPFTDRHWVVNNWNNHDLARDSGGAHWEHLWRLHPDGVEPARSVMEAGQIPGVDPEMFDNAISTPASEGGVVFLDVGEGWTLVSYHSVFDPGGAIPERPMAEFVKRSMEDYFAQLSSRALEEVPRDYRAGSAALIGADGKFIAWEWYSCLSPNGGPDNAWANATRANYEAYREYLKGGQV
;
A
#
# COMPACT_ATOMS: atom_id res chain seq x y z
N LEU A 1 3.12 -12.45 -8.23
CA LEU A 1 1.79 -12.69 -7.68
C LEU A 1 0.78 -12.86 -8.80
N ALA A 2 -0.17 -13.80 -8.65
CA ALA A 2 -1.21 -14.11 -9.64
C ALA A 2 -2.40 -13.14 -9.50
N ALA A 3 -2.16 -11.85 -9.66
CA ALA A 3 -3.18 -10.81 -9.63
C ALA A 3 -2.75 -9.64 -10.52
N PRO A 4 -3.69 -8.89 -11.11
CA PRO A 4 -3.38 -7.71 -11.89
C PRO A 4 -2.66 -6.65 -11.06
N HIS A 5 -1.67 -5.97 -11.63
CA HIS A 5 -0.87 -4.97 -10.93
C HIS A 5 -1.71 -3.84 -10.34
N VAL A 6 -2.78 -3.43 -11.01
CA VAL A 6 -3.69 -2.40 -10.49
C VAL A 6 -4.44 -2.88 -9.25
N SER A 7 -4.89 -4.14 -9.19
CA SER A 7 -5.53 -4.70 -7.98
C SER A 7 -4.55 -4.75 -6.81
N LEU A 8 -3.31 -5.15 -7.07
CA LEU A 8 -2.26 -5.17 -6.05
C LEU A 8 -1.91 -3.77 -5.57
N PHE A 9 -1.83 -2.80 -6.50
CA PHE A 9 -1.61 -1.40 -6.15
C PHE A 9 -2.74 -0.86 -5.27
N ILE A 10 -4.01 -1.08 -5.63
CA ILE A 10 -5.16 -0.68 -4.81
C ILE A 10 -5.08 -1.33 -3.43
N ALA A 11 -4.80 -2.63 -3.37
CA ALA A 11 -4.69 -3.36 -2.11
C ALA A 11 -3.55 -2.86 -1.22
N SER A 12 -2.49 -2.29 -1.80
CA SER A 12 -1.36 -1.74 -1.06
C SER A 12 -1.59 -0.32 -0.56
N GLN A 13 -2.45 0.47 -1.24
CA GLN A 13 -2.60 1.91 -1.01
C GLN A 13 -3.84 2.28 -0.19
N HIS A 14 -4.82 1.40 -0.11
CA HIS A 14 -6.09 1.80 0.49
C HIS A 14 -6.01 1.80 2.02
N PRO A 15 -6.36 2.91 2.70
CA PRO A 15 -6.28 3.05 4.17
C PRO A 15 -7.00 1.94 4.94
N ARG A 16 -8.07 1.39 4.36
CA ARG A 16 -8.83 0.28 4.95
C ARG A 16 -7.98 -0.98 5.16
N TYR A 17 -6.97 -1.18 4.32
CA TYR A 17 -6.14 -2.38 4.37
C TYR A 17 -4.85 -2.17 5.13
N ALA A 18 -4.44 -0.94 5.34
CA ALA A 18 -3.21 -0.58 5.99
C ALA A 18 -3.11 -1.15 7.42
N SER A 19 -4.17 -0.98 8.22
CA SER A 19 -4.21 -1.37 9.63
C SER A 19 -4.21 -2.88 9.91
N THR A 20 -4.23 -3.71 8.88
CA THR A 20 -4.28 -5.18 9.03
C THR A 20 -3.01 -5.87 8.54
N ALA A 21 -2.01 -5.11 8.05
CA ALA A 21 -0.72 -5.67 7.67
C ALA A 21 0.13 -5.92 8.92
N SER A 22 0.34 -7.19 9.27
CA SER A 22 1.36 -7.56 10.27
C SER A 22 2.76 -7.27 9.68
N PRO A 23 3.67 -6.66 10.40
CA PRO A 23 3.73 -6.40 11.85
C PRO A 23 3.36 -4.97 12.23
N ILE A 24 2.79 -4.20 11.32
CA ILE A 24 2.37 -2.83 11.61
C ILE A 24 1.17 -2.92 12.54
N LEU A 25 1.34 -2.43 13.76
CA LEU A 25 0.28 -2.40 14.77
C LEU A 25 -0.80 -1.40 14.36
N ILE A 26 -0.38 -0.26 13.86
CA ILE A 26 -1.27 0.85 13.48
C ILE A 26 -0.69 1.54 12.26
N GLU A 27 -1.59 1.84 11.33
CA GLU A 27 -1.32 2.76 10.23
C GLU A 27 -2.48 3.73 10.11
N LYS A 28 -2.16 5.02 9.98
CA LYS A 28 -3.16 6.09 9.91
C LYS A 28 -2.77 7.13 8.88
N GLU A 29 -3.65 7.33 7.92
CA GLU A 29 -3.57 8.50 7.04
C GLU A 29 -3.87 9.77 7.85
N LEU A 30 -2.93 10.70 7.85
CA LEU A 30 -3.05 11.99 8.52
C LEU A 30 -3.63 13.05 7.57
N SER A 31 -3.17 13.04 6.32
CA SER A 31 -3.68 13.91 5.27
C SER A 31 -3.38 13.34 3.89
N THR A 32 -4.22 13.70 2.90
CA THR A 32 -4.00 13.33 1.50
C THR A 32 -4.42 14.48 0.59
N VAL A 33 -3.57 14.78 -0.39
CA VAL A 33 -3.86 15.73 -1.46
C VAL A 33 -3.52 15.07 -2.80
N GLY A 34 -4.53 14.70 -3.55
CA GLY A 34 -4.36 13.90 -4.76
C GLY A 34 -3.85 12.50 -4.43
N ASP A 35 -2.69 12.15 -4.95
CA ASP A 35 -1.97 10.90 -4.69
C ASP A 35 -0.82 11.05 -3.68
N ARG A 36 -0.69 12.24 -3.09
CA ARG A 36 0.31 12.53 -2.06
C ARG A 36 -0.31 12.47 -0.69
N GLY A 37 0.22 11.62 0.14
CA GLY A 37 -0.26 11.42 1.50
C GLY A 37 0.80 11.63 2.56
N VAL A 38 0.34 11.91 3.77
CA VAL A 38 1.13 11.88 5.01
C VAL A 38 0.55 10.80 5.88
N TRP A 39 1.35 9.81 6.22
CA TRP A 39 0.91 8.63 6.94
C TRP A 39 1.72 8.39 8.19
N TYR A 40 1.03 8.10 9.28
CA TYR A 40 1.62 7.61 10.52
C TYR A 40 1.60 6.10 10.56
N GLY A 41 2.70 5.50 11.01
CA GLY A 41 2.81 4.07 11.28
C GLY A 41 3.43 3.79 12.64
N MET A 42 2.98 2.70 13.28
CA MET A 42 3.56 2.18 14.51
C MET A 42 3.68 0.66 14.41
N VAL A 43 4.81 0.12 14.84
CA VAL A 43 5.08 -1.32 14.89
C VAL A 43 5.32 -1.77 16.32
N ASP A 44 4.63 -2.85 16.70
CA ASP A 44 4.85 -3.58 17.95
C ASP A 44 6.03 -4.55 17.76
N LEU A 45 7.11 -4.27 18.48
CA LEU A 45 8.29 -5.14 18.45
C LEU A 45 8.24 -6.14 19.61
N PRO A 46 8.73 -7.39 19.39
CA PRO A 46 8.80 -8.38 20.46
C PRO A 46 9.63 -7.86 21.64
N ARG A 47 9.15 -8.07 22.85
CA ARG A 47 9.93 -7.74 24.07
C ARG A 47 11.31 -8.41 24.03
N PRO A 48 12.37 -7.75 24.48
CA PRO A 48 12.38 -6.52 25.31
C PRO A 48 12.45 -5.20 24.53
N PHE A 49 12.20 -5.22 23.23
CA PHE A 49 12.31 -4.01 22.40
C PHE A 49 11.10 -3.11 22.59
N THR A 50 11.36 -1.81 22.56
CA THR A 50 10.33 -0.77 22.55
C THR A 50 9.71 -0.67 21.17
N ASP A 51 8.46 -0.25 21.07
CA ASP A 51 7.77 -0.02 19.80
C ASP A 51 8.46 1.08 18.97
N ARG A 52 8.21 1.05 17.68
CA ARG A 52 8.72 2.06 16.74
C ARG A 52 7.56 2.75 16.06
N HIS A 53 7.73 4.05 15.83
CA HIS A 53 6.78 4.81 15.05
C HIS A 53 7.47 5.77 14.09
N TRP A 54 6.73 6.18 13.08
CA TRP A 54 7.20 7.08 12.04
C TRP A 54 6.04 7.84 11.40
N VAL A 55 6.38 8.94 10.75
CA VAL A 55 5.52 9.59 9.77
C VAL A 55 6.26 9.63 8.45
N VAL A 56 5.59 9.23 7.38
CA VAL A 56 6.13 9.27 6.03
C VAL A 56 5.29 10.14 5.12
N ASN A 57 5.95 10.83 4.20
CA ASN A 57 5.33 11.33 2.98
C ASN A 57 5.31 10.20 1.96
N ASN A 58 4.21 10.01 1.27
CA ASN A 58 4.11 9.04 0.19
C ASN A 58 3.58 9.69 -1.10
N TRP A 59 3.93 9.10 -2.23
CA TRP A 59 3.52 9.55 -3.55
C TRP A 59 3.71 8.45 -4.60
N ASN A 60 3.08 8.63 -5.76
CA ASN A 60 3.22 7.71 -6.88
C ASN A 60 4.24 8.22 -7.92
N ASN A 61 4.95 7.29 -8.56
CA ASN A 61 5.87 7.60 -9.65
C ASN A 61 5.10 7.69 -10.98
N HIS A 62 4.57 8.87 -11.27
CA HIS A 62 3.78 9.12 -12.49
C HIS A 62 4.60 8.95 -13.77
N ASP A 63 5.89 9.27 -13.72
CA ASP A 63 6.77 9.16 -14.89
C ASP A 63 6.96 7.69 -15.28
N LEU A 64 7.21 6.82 -14.32
CA LEU A 64 7.33 5.38 -14.57
C LEU A 64 6.02 4.81 -15.16
N ALA A 65 4.89 5.16 -14.58
CA ALA A 65 3.59 4.69 -15.07
C ALA A 65 3.31 5.17 -16.50
N ARG A 66 3.57 6.45 -16.78
CA ARG A 66 3.40 7.03 -18.12
C ARG A 66 4.33 6.37 -19.14
N ASP A 67 5.62 6.31 -18.83
CA ASP A 67 6.66 5.88 -19.77
C ASP A 67 6.58 4.38 -20.08
N SER A 68 6.02 3.60 -19.15
CA SER A 68 5.70 2.18 -19.36
C SER A 68 4.36 1.93 -20.06
N GLY A 69 3.60 2.98 -20.40
CA GLY A 69 2.24 2.84 -20.92
C GLY A 69 1.29 2.19 -19.93
N GLY A 70 1.49 2.41 -18.63
CA GLY A 70 0.67 1.88 -17.54
C GLY A 70 1.01 0.46 -17.10
N ALA A 71 2.04 -0.16 -17.67
CA ALA A 71 2.43 -1.52 -17.30
C ALA A 71 3.22 -1.61 -15.99
N HIS A 72 3.83 -0.50 -15.58
CA HIS A 72 4.64 -0.44 -14.38
C HIS A 72 4.11 0.68 -13.47
N TRP A 73 3.78 0.31 -12.23
CA TRP A 73 3.31 1.24 -11.22
C TRP A 73 4.22 1.17 -10.01
N GLU A 74 4.53 2.34 -9.43
CA GLU A 74 5.37 2.45 -8.24
C GLU A 74 4.78 3.42 -7.25
N HIS A 75 4.74 3.00 -5.99
CA HIS A 75 4.42 3.81 -4.84
C HIS A 75 5.68 4.00 -4.00
N LEU A 76 5.96 5.23 -3.64
CA LEU A 76 7.17 5.65 -2.93
C LEU A 76 6.81 6.26 -1.59
N TRP A 77 7.70 6.12 -0.63
CA TRP A 77 7.61 6.84 0.64
C TRP A 77 8.98 7.29 1.13
N ARG A 78 8.96 8.32 1.96
CA ARG A 78 10.13 8.83 2.67
C ARG A 78 9.70 9.42 4.00
N LEU A 79 10.56 9.28 5.02
CA LEU A 79 10.34 9.85 6.34
C LEU A 79 10.00 11.36 6.25
N HIS A 80 9.00 11.78 7.00
CA HIS A 80 8.62 13.18 7.08
C HIS A 80 9.75 14.00 7.71
N PRO A 81 10.10 15.20 7.19
CA PRO A 81 11.22 15.98 7.70
C PRO A 81 11.05 16.42 9.16
N ASP A 82 9.81 16.59 9.62
CA ASP A 82 9.50 16.94 11.00
C ASP A 82 9.30 15.69 11.89
N GLY A 83 9.76 14.52 11.45
CA GLY A 83 9.62 13.27 12.21
C GLY A 83 8.16 12.93 12.47
N VAL A 84 7.81 12.65 13.73
CA VAL A 84 6.45 12.24 14.12
C VAL A 84 5.52 13.40 14.53
N GLU A 85 6.03 14.63 14.53
CA GLU A 85 5.24 15.82 14.95
C GLU A 85 3.92 16.00 14.19
N PRO A 86 3.81 15.71 12.89
CA PRO A 86 2.52 15.78 12.19
C PRO A 86 1.43 14.87 12.78
N ALA A 87 1.82 13.78 13.44
CA ALA A 87 0.87 12.87 14.08
C ALA A 87 0.46 13.29 15.50
N ARG A 88 1.25 14.13 16.18
CA ARG A 88 1.02 14.50 17.58
C ARG A 88 -0.35 15.12 17.81
N SER A 89 -0.72 16.13 17.05
CA SER A 89 -2.04 16.78 17.21
C SER A 89 -3.20 15.86 16.89
N VAL A 90 -3.02 14.95 15.95
CA VAL A 90 -4.05 13.96 15.57
C VAL A 90 -4.20 12.91 16.67
N MET A 91 -3.10 12.50 17.29
CA MET A 91 -3.06 11.60 18.45
C MET A 91 -3.71 12.27 19.68
N GLU A 92 -3.33 13.49 20.02
CA GLU A 92 -3.91 14.25 21.14
C GLU A 92 -5.42 14.48 20.98
N ALA A 93 -5.89 14.59 19.74
CA ALA A 93 -7.33 14.64 19.43
C ALA A 93 -8.04 13.27 19.50
N GLY A 94 -7.31 12.18 19.84
CA GLY A 94 -7.85 10.82 19.91
C GLY A 94 -8.22 10.23 18.55
N GLN A 95 -7.64 10.73 17.47
CA GLN A 95 -8.00 10.33 16.10
C GLN A 95 -7.08 9.25 15.51
N ILE A 96 -6.11 8.75 16.28
CA ILE A 96 -5.31 7.57 15.93
C ILE A 96 -5.80 6.40 16.79
N PRO A 97 -6.66 5.52 16.24
CA PRO A 97 -7.23 4.43 17.01
C PRO A 97 -6.15 3.50 17.56
N GLY A 98 -6.21 3.17 18.84
CA GLY A 98 -5.29 2.25 19.50
C GLY A 98 -3.95 2.85 19.90
N VAL A 99 -3.73 4.15 19.70
CA VAL A 99 -2.56 4.88 20.22
C VAL A 99 -3.03 5.85 21.27
N ASP A 100 -2.53 5.70 22.48
CA ASP A 100 -2.67 6.67 23.55
C ASP A 100 -1.41 7.53 23.70
N PRO A 101 -1.45 8.62 24.46
CA PRO A 101 -0.30 9.50 24.67
C PRO A 101 0.94 8.77 25.26
N GLU A 102 0.74 7.81 26.14
CA GLU A 102 1.84 7.06 26.76
C GLU A 102 2.53 6.16 25.74
N MET A 103 1.78 5.45 24.92
CA MET A 103 2.31 4.64 23.80
C MET A 103 3.08 5.51 22.82
N PHE A 104 2.52 6.67 22.44
CA PHE A 104 3.12 7.58 21.48
C PHE A 104 4.46 8.14 22.00
N ASP A 105 4.50 8.60 23.25
CA ASP A 105 5.69 9.21 23.85
C ASP A 105 6.79 8.19 24.21
N ASN A 106 6.39 6.94 24.47
CA ASN A 106 7.35 5.85 24.76
C ASN A 106 7.91 5.20 23.48
N ALA A 107 7.24 5.28 22.36
CA ALA A 107 7.73 4.72 21.11
C ALA A 107 8.96 5.47 20.60
N ILE A 108 9.90 4.74 20.02
CA ILE A 108 11.11 5.33 19.45
C ILE A 108 10.83 5.74 18.02
N SER A 109 11.06 7.02 17.71
CA SER A 109 10.99 7.50 16.31
C SER A 109 12.09 6.88 15.47
N THR A 110 11.73 6.31 14.32
CA THR A 110 12.70 5.71 13.40
C THR A 110 13.57 6.79 12.77
N PRO A 111 14.91 6.66 12.76
CA PRO A 111 15.81 7.63 12.13
C PRO A 111 15.76 7.65 10.61
N ALA A 112 15.41 6.52 9.99
CA ALA A 112 15.25 6.42 8.54
C ALA A 112 14.12 5.46 8.17
N SER A 113 13.29 5.89 7.22
CA SER A 113 12.29 5.07 6.55
C SER A 113 12.04 5.64 5.16
N GLU A 114 12.59 4.98 4.14
CA GLU A 114 12.31 5.33 2.76
C GLU A 114 12.30 4.08 1.90
N GLY A 115 11.54 4.11 0.82
CA GLY A 115 11.47 2.97 -0.09
C GLY A 115 10.35 3.09 -1.12
N GLY A 116 10.04 1.96 -1.71
CA GLY A 116 8.97 1.84 -2.70
C GLY A 116 8.50 0.42 -2.90
N VAL A 117 7.31 0.31 -3.45
CA VAL A 117 6.75 -0.93 -3.97
C VAL A 117 6.50 -0.74 -5.45
N VAL A 118 7.09 -1.61 -6.26
CA VAL A 118 6.93 -1.62 -7.72
C VAL A 118 6.06 -2.80 -8.12
N PHE A 119 5.09 -2.53 -8.96
CA PHE A 119 4.16 -3.50 -9.53
C PHE A 119 4.39 -3.55 -11.04
N LEU A 120 4.99 -4.62 -11.52
CA LEU A 120 5.33 -4.82 -12.94
C LEU A 120 4.39 -5.85 -13.54
N ASP A 121 3.58 -5.42 -14.52
CA ASP A 121 2.82 -6.34 -15.34
C ASP A 121 3.76 -7.23 -16.16
N VAL A 122 3.70 -8.52 -15.93
CA VAL A 122 4.47 -9.50 -16.70
C VAL A 122 3.59 -10.30 -17.68
N GLY A 123 2.35 -9.88 -17.83
CA GLY A 123 1.38 -10.51 -18.73
C GLY A 123 0.58 -11.63 -18.07
N GLU A 124 -0.47 -12.08 -18.76
CA GLU A 124 -1.34 -13.20 -18.36
C GLU A 124 -1.97 -13.09 -16.95
N GLY A 125 -2.15 -11.86 -16.44
CA GLY A 125 -2.69 -11.61 -15.10
C GLY A 125 -1.68 -11.80 -13.97
N TRP A 126 -0.40 -11.90 -14.30
CA TRP A 126 0.68 -11.98 -13.34
C TRP A 126 1.38 -10.63 -13.15
N THR A 127 1.77 -10.37 -11.94
CA THR A 127 2.54 -9.18 -11.56
C THR A 127 3.80 -9.58 -10.82
N LEU A 128 4.93 -9.06 -11.24
CA LEU A 128 6.14 -9.06 -10.43
C LEU A 128 6.05 -7.88 -9.47
N VAL A 129 6.08 -8.16 -8.17
CA VAL A 129 6.11 -7.15 -7.12
C VAL A 129 7.51 -7.09 -6.55
N SER A 130 8.09 -5.89 -6.53
CA SER A 130 9.37 -5.61 -5.88
C SER A 130 9.16 -4.62 -4.76
N TYR A 131 9.56 -4.99 -3.56
CA TYR A 131 9.60 -4.12 -2.38
C TYR A 131 11.05 -3.80 -2.04
N HIS A 132 11.37 -2.53 -1.96
CA HIS A 132 12.71 -2.07 -1.57
C HIS A 132 12.57 -1.00 -0.49
N SER A 133 13.37 -1.08 0.55
CA SER A 133 13.36 -0.08 1.60
C SER A 133 14.70 0.03 2.31
N VAL A 134 14.95 1.23 2.80
CA VAL A 134 15.94 1.52 3.83
C VAL A 134 15.18 1.85 5.09
N PHE A 135 15.40 1.07 6.14
CA PHE A 135 14.73 1.24 7.42
C PHE A 135 15.75 1.12 8.55
N ASP A 136 15.88 2.20 9.32
CA ASP A 136 16.64 2.18 10.56
C ASP A 136 15.64 2.26 11.73
N PRO A 137 15.50 1.18 12.53
CA PRO A 137 14.57 1.18 13.65
C PRO A 137 15.04 2.09 14.81
N GLY A 138 16.28 2.55 14.79
CA GLY A 138 16.89 3.25 15.90
C GLY A 138 17.13 2.37 17.13
N GLY A 139 17.92 2.90 18.05
CA GLY A 139 18.26 2.20 19.29
C GLY A 139 19.17 0.97 19.08
N ALA A 140 19.32 0.19 20.15
CA ALA A 140 20.22 -0.96 20.15
C ALA A 140 19.46 -2.26 19.87
N ILE A 141 19.05 -2.46 18.63
CA ILE A 141 18.44 -3.72 18.19
C ILE A 141 19.51 -4.55 17.48
N PRO A 142 19.76 -5.80 17.90
CA PRO A 142 20.69 -6.68 17.20
C PRO A 142 20.23 -6.95 15.76
N GLU A 143 21.15 -6.91 14.81
CA GLU A 143 20.85 -7.07 13.38
C GLU A 143 20.11 -8.37 13.05
N ARG A 144 20.57 -9.49 13.60
CA ARG A 144 20.00 -10.82 13.27
C ARG A 144 18.52 -10.98 13.66
N PRO A 145 18.06 -10.65 14.89
CA PRO A 145 16.65 -10.65 15.23
C PRO A 145 15.83 -9.72 14.35
N MET A 146 16.36 -8.54 14.00
CA MET A 146 15.68 -7.59 13.12
C MET A 146 15.52 -8.16 11.71
N ALA A 147 16.56 -8.77 11.14
CA ALA A 147 16.50 -9.38 9.82
C ALA A 147 15.45 -10.51 9.74
N GLU A 148 15.38 -11.38 10.76
CA GLU A 148 14.36 -12.44 10.83
C GLU A 148 12.94 -11.87 10.99
N PHE A 149 12.79 -10.81 11.77
CA PHE A 149 11.51 -10.12 11.91
C PHE A 149 11.04 -9.51 10.58
N VAL A 150 11.91 -8.76 9.90
CA VAL A 150 11.61 -8.16 8.59
C VAL A 150 11.28 -9.24 7.56
N LYS A 151 12.04 -10.33 7.50
CA LYS A 151 11.78 -11.42 6.56
C LYS A 151 10.35 -12.00 6.73
N ARG A 152 9.97 -12.35 7.95
CA ARG A 152 8.62 -12.87 8.23
C ARG A 152 7.54 -11.86 7.89
N SER A 153 7.76 -10.60 8.25
CA SER A 153 6.84 -9.51 7.95
C SER A 153 6.60 -9.34 6.45
N MET A 154 7.64 -9.51 5.63
CA MET A 154 7.51 -9.44 4.17
C MET A 154 6.75 -10.64 3.61
N GLU A 155 6.98 -11.85 4.12
CA GLU A 155 6.22 -13.04 3.72
C GLU A 155 4.72 -12.85 4.01
N ASP A 156 4.38 -12.38 5.20
CA ASP A 156 3.01 -12.07 5.59
C ASP A 156 2.40 -10.94 4.75
N TYR A 157 3.16 -9.88 4.49
CA TYR A 157 2.73 -8.76 3.66
C TYR A 157 2.34 -9.21 2.25
N PHE A 158 3.20 -9.97 1.57
CA PHE A 158 2.92 -10.44 0.21
C PHE A 158 1.74 -11.43 0.15
N ALA A 159 1.60 -12.29 1.16
CA ALA A 159 0.46 -13.19 1.26
C ALA A 159 -0.85 -12.42 1.41
N GLN A 160 -0.89 -11.44 2.30
CA GLN A 160 -2.06 -10.59 2.52
C GLN A 160 -2.36 -9.70 1.31
N LEU A 161 -1.34 -9.12 0.69
CA LEU A 161 -1.48 -8.30 -0.50
C LEU A 161 -2.16 -9.08 -1.63
N SER A 162 -1.72 -10.33 -1.85
CA SER A 162 -2.31 -11.22 -2.85
C SER A 162 -3.78 -11.53 -2.55
N SER A 163 -4.09 -11.95 -1.31
CA SER A 163 -5.46 -12.24 -0.91
C SER A 163 -6.39 -11.03 -1.08
N ARG A 164 -5.96 -9.86 -0.64
CA ARG A 164 -6.75 -8.63 -0.78
C ARG A 164 -6.99 -8.24 -2.22
N ALA A 165 -5.95 -8.31 -3.06
CA ALA A 165 -6.06 -7.98 -4.46
C ALA A 165 -7.07 -8.87 -5.20
N LEU A 166 -7.19 -10.14 -4.80
CA LEU A 166 -8.06 -11.12 -5.43
C LEU A 166 -9.47 -11.16 -4.84
N GLU A 167 -9.62 -10.92 -3.54
CA GLU A 167 -10.87 -11.15 -2.82
C GLU A 167 -11.55 -9.87 -2.38
N GLU A 168 -10.77 -8.93 -1.79
CA GLU A 168 -11.33 -7.73 -1.17
C GLU A 168 -11.48 -6.60 -2.17
N VAL A 169 -10.48 -6.32 -3.00
CA VAL A 169 -10.56 -5.26 -4.00
C VAL A 169 -11.76 -5.47 -4.93
N PRO A 170 -12.00 -6.65 -5.53
CA PRO A 170 -13.17 -6.87 -6.36
C PRO A 170 -14.51 -6.74 -5.62
N ARG A 171 -14.54 -7.06 -4.33
CA ARG A 171 -15.74 -6.96 -3.49
C ARG A 171 -16.04 -5.52 -3.09
N ASP A 172 -15.01 -4.79 -2.69
CA ASP A 172 -15.15 -3.49 -2.01
C ASP A 172 -15.18 -2.32 -3.00
N TYR A 173 -14.51 -2.46 -4.14
CA TYR A 173 -14.50 -1.47 -5.21
C TYR A 173 -15.60 -1.76 -6.22
N ARG A 174 -16.81 -1.28 -5.91
CA ARG A 174 -18.02 -1.36 -6.75
C ARG A 174 -18.48 0.04 -7.15
N ALA A 175 -19.55 0.12 -7.95
CA ALA A 175 -20.18 1.39 -8.28
C ALA A 175 -20.43 2.24 -7.03
N GLY A 176 -19.92 3.48 -7.03
CA GLY A 176 -20.02 4.40 -5.91
C GLY A 176 -18.93 4.28 -4.84
N SER A 177 -17.94 3.41 -5.01
CA SER A 177 -16.72 3.41 -4.19
C SER A 177 -15.93 4.71 -4.39
N ALA A 178 -15.09 5.07 -3.40
CA ALA A 178 -14.26 6.24 -3.49
C ALA A 178 -13.38 6.19 -4.75
N ALA A 179 -13.31 7.32 -5.46
CA ALA A 179 -12.42 7.44 -6.60
C ALA A 179 -10.96 7.34 -6.11
N LEU A 180 -10.19 6.45 -6.70
CA LEU A 180 -8.76 6.31 -6.45
C LEU A 180 -7.95 6.89 -7.60
N ILE A 181 -6.81 7.46 -7.27
CA ILE A 181 -5.84 7.94 -8.24
C ILE A 181 -4.82 6.83 -8.47
N GLY A 182 -4.69 6.42 -9.73
CA GLY A 182 -3.68 5.46 -10.16
C GLY A 182 -2.27 6.05 -10.14
N ALA A 183 -1.27 5.21 -10.30
CA ALA A 183 0.13 5.64 -10.33
C ALA A 183 0.44 6.55 -11.52
N ASP A 184 -0.41 6.58 -12.54
CA ASP A 184 -0.33 7.50 -13.68
C ASP A 184 -0.93 8.90 -13.41
N GLY A 185 -1.40 9.16 -12.19
CA GLY A 185 -2.02 10.41 -11.77
C GLY A 185 -3.46 10.60 -12.24
N LYS A 186 -4.08 9.60 -12.85
CA LYS A 186 -5.46 9.63 -13.31
C LYS A 186 -6.37 8.86 -12.37
N PHE A 187 -7.66 9.23 -12.37
CA PHE A 187 -8.65 8.40 -11.70
C PHE A 187 -8.74 7.04 -12.37
N ILE A 188 -8.70 5.99 -11.56
CA ILE A 188 -8.96 4.63 -12.05
C ILE A 188 -10.43 4.57 -12.43
N ALA A 189 -10.71 4.23 -13.70
CA ALA A 189 -12.05 4.25 -14.23
C ALA A 189 -12.97 3.25 -13.53
N TRP A 190 -14.20 3.66 -13.26
CA TRP A 190 -15.22 2.82 -12.62
C TRP A 190 -15.45 1.50 -13.38
N GLU A 191 -15.48 1.57 -14.69
CA GLU A 191 -15.66 0.42 -15.56
C GLU A 191 -14.62 -0.66 -15.31
N TRP A 192 -13.40 -0.25 -14.97
CA TRP A 192 -12.34 -1.16 -14.59
C TRP A 192 -12.67 -1.92 -13.30
N TYR A 193 -13.23 -1.24 -12.28
CA TYR A 193 -13.64 -1.90 -11.02
C TYR A 193 -14.81 -2.86 -11.23
N SER A 194 -15.77 -2.50 -12.06
CA SER A 194 -16.92 -3.37 -12.36
C SER A 194 -16.48 -4.69 -12.99
N CYS A 195 -15.34 -4.65 -13.65
CA CYS A 195 -14.73 -5.77 -14.32
C CYS A 195 -13.94 -6.69 -13.40
N LEU A 196 -13.51 -6.21 -12.23
CA LEU A 196 -12.83 -7.05 -11.24
C LEU A 196 -13.78 -7.98 -10.48
N SER A 197 -15.09 -7.77 -10.55
CA SER A 197 -16.08 -8.57 -9.84
C SER A 197 -17.22 -9.03 -10.72
N PRO A 198 -16.98 -9.89 -11.71
CA PRO A 198 -18.07 -10.55 -12.39
C PRO A 198 -18.59 -11.69 -11.51
N ASN A 199 -19.66 -11.49 -10.78
CA ASN A 199 -20.40 -12.53 -10.04
C ASN A 199 -19.75 -13.18 -8.81
N GLY A 200 -18.70 -12.61 -8.24
CA GLY A 200 -18.31 -12.89 -6.84
C GLY A 200 -17.74 -14.26 -6.53
N GLY A 201 -17.02 -14.88 -7.43
CA GLY A 201 -16.38 -16.17 -7.14
C GLY A 201 -15.03 -16.36 -7.85
N PRO A 202 -14.14 -17.18 -7.28
CA PRO A 202 -12.80 -17.46 -7.81
C PRO A 202 -12.82 -18.54 -8.90
N ASP A 203 -13.80 -18.54 -9.78
CA ASP A 203 -13.84 -19.50 -10.85
C ASP A 203 -13.15 -19.01 -12.14
N ASN A 204 -12.95 -19.90 -13.10
CA ASN A 204 -12.25 -19.61 -14.35
C ASN A 204 -12.88 -18.47 -15.17
N ALA A 205 -14.15 -18.13 -14.96
CA ALA A 205 -14.82 -17.01 -15.61
C ALA A 205 -14.27 -15.68 -15.10
N TRP A 206 -13.90 -15.60 -13.82
CA TRP A 206 -13.27 -14.43 -13.23
C TRP A 206 -11.88 -14.16 -13.84
N ALA A 207 -11.04 -15.17 -13.99
CA ALA A 207 -9.72 -15.02 -14.59
C ALA A 207 -9.79 -14.53 -16.05
N ASN A 208 -10.73 -15.04 -16.81
CA ASN A 208 -10.95 -14.62 -18.21
C ASN A 208 -11.49 -13.20 -18.32
N ALA A 209 -12.45 -12.83 -17.46
CA ALA A 209 -12.98 -11.47 -17.38
C ALA A 209 -11.88 -10.50 -16.94
N THR A 210 -11.09 -10.84 -15.93
CA THR A 210 -9.97 -10.03 -15.44
C THR A 210 -8.96 -9.76 -16.55
N ARG A 211 -8.64 -10.72 -17.38
CA ARG A 211 -7.73 -10.57 -18.52
C ARG A 211 -8.25 -9.59 -19.57
N ALA A 212 -9.51 -9.78 -20.03
CA ALA A 212 -10.12 -8.90 -21.02
C ALA A 212 -10.20 -7.45 -20.53
N ASN A 213 -10.50 -7.28 -19.25
CA ASN A 213 -10.65 -5.97 -18.61
C ASN A 213 -9.32 -5.30 -18.35
N TYR A 214 -8.31 -6.09 -18.07
CA TYR A 214 -6.95 -5.62 -17.96
C TYR A 214 -6.42 -5.06 -19.28
N GLU A 215 -6.70 -5.71 -20.41
CA GLU A 215 -6.37 -5.20 -21.73
C GLU A 215 -7.11 -3.88 -22.01
N ALA A 216 -8.41 -3.80 -21.70
CA ALA A 216 -9.18 -2.57 -21.81
C ALA A 216 -8.64 -1.44 -20.94
N TYR A 217 -8.23 -1.74 -19.71
CA TYR A 217 -7.60 -0.77 -18.82
C TYR A 217 -6.24 -0.28 -19.34
N ARG A 218 -5.42 -1.16 -19.89
CA ARG A 218 -4.16 -0.77 -20.55
C ARG A 218 -4.40 0.17 -21.74
N GLU A 219 -5.42 -0.09 -22.55
CA GLU A 219 -5.77 0.80 -23.67
C GLU A 219 -6.29 2.15 -23.17
N TYR A 220 -7.07 2.18 -22.08
CA TYR A 220 -7.49 3.41 -21.41
C TYR A 220 -6.28 4.24 -20.94
N LEU A 221 -5.30 3.62 -20.29
CA LEU A 221 -4.08 4.31 -19.83
C LEU A 221 -3.24 4.87 -20.98
N LYS A 222 -3.27 4.24 -22.15
CA LYS A 222 -2.60 4.77 -23.36
C LYS A 222 -3.32 5.96 -23.98
N GLY A 223 -4.43 6.42 -23.39
CA GLY A 223 -5.19 7.56 -23.88
C GLY A 223 -6.24 7.20 -24.94
N GLY A 224 -6.56 5.92 -25.09
CA GLY A 224 -7.72 5.46 -25.85
C GLY A 224 -9.00 5.79 -25.06
N GLN A 225 -9.97 6.45 -25.70
CA GLN A 225 -11.34 6.42 -25.19
C GLN A 225 -11.94 5.05 -25.57
N VAL A 226 -12.40 4.30 -24.57
CA VAL A 226 -13.24 3.12 -24.79
C VAL A 226 -14.65 3.58 -25.13
#